data_abfe145adce22afd9b3ef8a2b5436778
#
_entry.id   abfe145adce22afd9b3ef8a2b5436778
#
_cell.length_a   1.000
_cell.length_b   1.000
_cell.length_c   1.000
_cell.angle_alpha   90.00
_cell.angle_beta   90.00
_cell.angle_gamma   90.00
#
_symmetry.space_group_name_H-M   'P 1'
#
loop_
_entity.id
_entity.type
_entity.pdbx_description
1 polymer ?
#
loop_
_entity_poly.entity_id
_entity_poly.type
_entity_poly.pdbx_seq_one_letter_code
_entity_poly.pdbx_strand_id
1 'polypeptide(L)'
;MKRIATIFFLLVLVMSLSLPTMASVPGELLIWSDGERTPVLAEVAKEFVIEYGITVRIQELPFGDIRDNLAIVAPTGEGPDIIVGAHDWLGQLITDGLIEPIELADESAFLQSGLDAFTWGGKYYGIPYAIEAIGLIYNKDLAGDEGPETFEELIELGKELREEGKYALVMPQPDPYHTFPFFSILGGYVFGLDADGVLDPLDVGLANDGAVEGFEFFEYLLDERILARATPYDTMMSLFQNGNAAGMITGPWAFGDVRSAGINYGFKQIPSYQGQYGRPFLGAQGFMVSSFSENKMLANLFLNEFVATKDTMLAIYEGDPRPTAFLPAADIINEDPDMRGVMESAAEGIPMPAIPAMNAVWTAWSDALELVINEQSAPRPAIENAVQLIIQTIKDSGY
;
A
#
# COMPACT_ATOMS: atom_id res chain seq x y z
N MET A 1 -42.51 55.18 6.50
CA MET A 1 -42.64 53.84 5.86
C MET A 1 -41.34 53.09 6.06
N LYS A 2 -41.32 52.18 7.04
CA LYS A 2 -40.15 51.39 7.40
C LYS A 2 -40.17 50.11 6.58
N ARG A 3 -39.10 49.86 5.80
CA ARG A 3 -38.89 48.58 5.10
C ARG A 3 -38.10 47.68 6.04
N ILE A 4 -38.74 46.60 6.50
CA ILE A 4 -38.14 45.51 7.26
C ILE A 4 -37.52 44.58 6.22
N ALA A 5 -36.18 44.43 6.24
CA ALA A 5 -35.45 43.43 5.47
C ALA A 5 -35.39 42.17 6.32
N THR A 6 -36.10 41.14 5.87
CA THR A 6 -36.06 39.81 6.47
C THR A 6 -34.84 39.04 5.87
N ILE A 7 -33.84 38.83 6.70
CA ILE A 7 -32.68 38.00 6.33
C ILE A 7 -33.08 36.53 6.58
N PHE A 8 -33.21 35.76 5.52
CA PHE A 8 -33.37 34.32 5.59
C PHE A 8 -31.98 33.69 5.79
N PHE A 9 -31.72 33.20 6.99
CA PHE A 9 -30.55 32.36 7.29
C PHE A 9 -30.86 30.95 6.82
N LEU A 10 -30.29 30.56 5.68
CA LEU A 10 -30.35 29.16 5.19
C LEU A 10 -29.35 28.33 6.01
N LEU A 11 -29.84 27.63 6.99
CA LEU A 11 -29.08 26.61 7.74
C LEU A 11 -28.95 25.39 6.83
N VAL A 12 -27.83 25.25 6.13
CA VAL A 12 -27.49 24.01 5.44
C VAL A 12 -27.07 23.01 6.50
N LEU A 13 -28.00 22.15 6.87
CA LEU A 13 -27.75 20.96 7.70
C LEU A 13 -26.99 19.96 6.82
N VAL A 14 -25.66 19.95 6.90
CA VAL A 14 -24.83 18.86 6.35
C VAL A 14 -25.13 17.65 7.20
N MET A 15 -26.08 16.82 6.77
CA MET A 15 -26.20 15.45 7.25
C MET A 15 -24.99 14.69 6.71
N SER A 16 -23.92 14.64 7.48
CA SER A 16 -22.88 13.61 7.35
C SER A 16 -23.63 12.28 7.56
N LEU A 17 -23.79 11.52 6.49
CA LEU A 17 -24.15 10.11 6.53
C LEU A 17 -22.98 9.37 7.18
N SER A 18 -22.88 9.44 8.48
CA SER A 18 -22.07 8.47 9.23
C SER A 18 -22.73 7.12 9.01
N LEU A 19 -22.07 6.25 8.24
CA LEU A 19 -22.41 4.83 8.23
C LEU A 19 -22.40 4.37 9.68
N PRO A 20 -23.40 3.64 10.14
CA PRO A 20 -23.41 3.15 11.52
C PRO A 20 -22.21 2.20 11.68
N THR A 21 -21.20 2.61 12.44
CA THR A 21 -20.14 1.72 12.88
C THR A 21 -20.78 0.65 13.76
N MET A 22 -20.58 -0.62 13.40
CA MET A 22 -21.00 -1.72 14.26
C MET A 22 -19.99 -1.87 15.39
N ALA A 23 -20.43 -1.97 16.62
CA ALA A 23 -19.59 -2.28 17.76
C ALA A 23 -19.37 -3.79 17.89
N SER A 24 -18.21 -4.19 18.44
CA SER A 24 -17.96 -5.55 18.89
C SER A 24 -18.93 -5.92 20.04
N VAL A 25 -19.39 -7.17 20.04
CA VAL A 25 -20.31 -7.70 21.07
C VAL A 25 -19.65 -8.93 21.71
N PRO A 26 -19.62 -9.04 23.04
CA PRO A 26 -19.06 -10.22 23.69
C PRO A 26 -19.68 -11.53 23.17
N GLY A 27 -18.81 -12.47 22.73
CA GLY A 27 -19.25 -13.75 22.15
C GLY A 27 -19.62 -13.68 20.67
N GLU A 28 -19.37 -12.56 20.00
CA GLU A 28 -19.41 -12.41 18.54
C GLU A 28 -18.08 -11.81 18.07
N LEU A 29 -17.62 -12.11 16.86
CA LEU A 29 -16.46 -11.44 16.26
C LEU A 29 -16.92 -10.36 15.27
N LEU A 30 -16.29 -9.20 15.31
CA LEU A 30 -16.40 -8.17 14.29
C LEU A 30 -15.06 -7.99 13.60
N ILE A 31 -15.04 -8.13 12.27
CA ILE A 31 -13.85 -7.96 11.43
C ILE A 31 -14.05 -6.75 10.53
N TRP A 32 -13.10 -5.84 10.49
CA TRP A 32 -13.03 -4.82 9.46
C TRP A 32 -12.10 -5.27 8.34
N SER A 33 -12.63 -5.29 7.14
CA SER A 33 -11.95 -5.78 5.93
C SER A 33 -12.26 -4.85 4.75
N ASP A 34 -11.46 -4.91 3.72
CA ASP A 34 -11.74 -4.26 2.45
C ASP A 34 -12.54 -5.15 1.49
N GLY A 35 -12.87 -4.61 0.33
CA GLY A 35 -13.73 -5.26 -0.65
C GLY A 35 -13.14 -6.55 -1.22
N GLU A 36 -11.82 -6.65 -1.34
CA GLU A 36 -11.15 -7.81 -1.91
C GLU A 36 -11.12 -9.01 -0.95
N ARG A 37 -10.95 -8.79 0.36
CA ARG A 37 -10.87 -9.85 1.38
C ARG A 37 -12.23 -10.21 1.98
N THR A 38 -13.18 -9.28 2.00
CA THR A 38 -14.52 -9.49 2.58
C THR A 38 -15.23 -10.74 2.06
N PRO A 39 -15.26 -11.06 0.75
CA PRO A 39 -15.94 -12.26 0.26
C PRO A 39 -15.35 -13.57 0.82
N VAL A 40 -14.02 -13.67 0.87
CA VAL A 40 -13.33 -14.85 1.39
C VAL A 40 -13.58 -15.01 2.90
N LEU A 41 -13.41 -13.92 3.65
CA LEU A 41 -13.65 -13.94 5.10
C LEU A 41 -15.11 -14.28 5.44
N ALA A 42 -16.06 -13.91 4.58
CA ALA A 42 -17.47 -14.28 4.77
C ALA A 42 -17.71 -15.79 4.62
N GLU A 43 -16.99 -16.49 3.74
CA GLU A 43 -17.07 -17.95 3.65
C GLU A 43 -16.38 -18.62 4.85
N VAL A 44 -15.18 -18.18 5.21
CA VAL A 44 -14.44 -18.65 6.39
C VAL A 44 -15.24 -18.44 7.68
N ALA A 45 -15.94 -17.31 7.79
CA ALA A 45 -16.82 -17.02 8.92
C ALA A 45 -17.96 -18.05 9.07
N LYS A 46 -18.51 -18.56 7.95
CA LYS A 46 -19.56 -19.61 8.01
C LYS A 46 -19.03 -20.91 8.60
N GLU A 47 -17.81 -21.30 8.26
CA GLU A 47 -17.16 -22.49 8.81
C GLU A 47 -16.97 -22.35 10.32
N PHE A 48 -16.48 -21.18 10.75
CA PHE A 48 -16.31 -20.87 12.18
C PHE A 48 -17.64 -20.93 12.95
N VAL A 49 -18.73 -20.38 12.37
CA VAL A 49 -20.08 -20.46 12.95
C VAL A 49 -20.55 -21.89 13.07
N ILE A 50 -20.30 -22.74 12.07
CA ILE A 50 -20.69 -24.16 12.07
C ILE A 50 -19.97 -24.91 13.18
N GLU A 51 -18.66 -24.67 13.36
CA GLU A 51 -17.84 -25.40 14.31
C GLU A 51 -18.04 -24.95 15.76
N TYR A 52 -18.04 -23.62 15.97
CA TYR A 52 -18.04 -23.02 17.31
C TYR A 52 -19.41 -22.43 17.74
N GLY A 53 -20.33 -22.23 16.80
CA GLY A 53 -21.61 -21.57 17.08
C GLY A 53 -21.50 -20.08 17.38
N ILE A 54 -20.37 -19.46 17.04
CA ILE A 54 -20.05 -18.06 17.33
C ILE A 54 -20.26 -17.22 16.07
N THR A 55 -21.05 -16.17 16.17
CA THR A 55 -21.32 -15.25 15.05
C THR A 55 -20.05 -14.46 14.68
N VAL A 56 -19.76 -14.39 13.39
CA VAL A 56 -18.72 -13.50 12.83
C VAL A 56 -19.40 -12.51 11.91
N ARG A 57 -19.21 -11.24 12.18
CA ARG A 57 -19.68 -10.12 11.33
C ARG A 57 -18.50 -9.48 10.63
N ILE A 58 -18.67 -9.14 9.38
CA ILE A 58 -17.65 -8.45 8.60
C ILE A 58 -18.21 -7.10 8.17
N GLN A 59 -17.48 -6.05 8.46
CA GLN A 59 -17.76 -4.70 7.98
C GLN A 59 -16.73 -4.34 6.93
N GLU A 60 -17.22 -4.10 5.71
CA GLU A 60 -16.39 -3.65 4.61
C GLU A 60 -16.14 -2.15 4.72
N LEU A 61 -14.87 -1.75 4.58
CA LEU A 61 -14.41 -0.36 4.56
C LEU A 61 -13.36 -0.20 3.43
N PRO A 62 -13.18 0.98 2.86
CA PRO A 62 -12.01 1.27 2.06
C PRO A 62 -10.73 1.01 2.86
N PHE A 63 -9.70 0.41 2.24
CA PHE A 63 -8.52 -0.10 2.95
C PHE A 63 -7.87 0.96 3.86
N GLY A 64 -7.62 2.17 3.35
CA GLY A 64 -7.04 3.26 4.15
C GLY A 64 -7.91 3.72 5.31
N ASP A 65 -9.24 3.65 5.16
CA ASP A 65 -10.19 4.07 6.17
C ASP A 65 -10.22 3.12 7.38
N ILE A 66 -9.76 1.87 7.24
CA ILE A 66 -9.69 0.90 8.34
C ILE A 66 -8.79 1.44 9.45
N ARG A 67 -7.58 1.90 9.11
CA ARG A 67 -6.63 2.47 10.08
C ARG A 67 -7.17 3.73 10.74
N ASP A 68 -7.66 4.66 9.94
CA ASP A 68 -8.06 5.99 10.40
C ASP A 68 -9.33 5.91 11.29
N ASN A 69 -10.28 5.05 10.91
CA ASN A 69 -11.47 4.81 11.73
C ASN A 69 -11.13 4.04 13.01
N LEU A 70 -10.20 3.08 12.99
CA LEU A 70 -9.79 2.35 14.19
C LEU A 70 -9.27 3.34 15.27
N ALA A 71 -8.41 4.28 14.88
CA ALA A 71 -7.87 5.28 15.79
C ALA A 71 -8.96 6.15 16.45
N ILE A 72 -10.06 6.37 15.75
CA ILE A 72 -11.18 7.19 16.24
C ILE A 72 -12.13 6.38 17.14
N VAL A 73 -12.51 5.16 16.72
CA VAL A 73 -13.63 4.44 17.35
C VAL A 73 -13.19 3.41 18.38
N ALA A 74 -12.01 2.81 18.27
CA ALA A 74 -11.54 1.79 19.21
C ALA A 74 -11.52 2.30 20.66
N PRO A 75 -11.03 3.52 20.98
CA PRO A 75 -11.05 4.06 22.34
C PRO A 75 -12.44 4.29 22.91
N THR A 76 -13.49 4.34 22.07
CA THR A 76 -14.88 4.47 22.52
C THR A 76 -15.54 3.11 22.86
N GLY A 77 -14.84 1.99 22.58
CA GLY A 77 -15.40 0.64 22.67
C GLY A 77 -16.27 0.24 21.48
N GLU A 78 -16.28 1.06 20.42
CA GLU A 78 -17.07 0.82 19.20
C GLU A 78 -16.13 0.42 18.04
N GLY A 79 -15.28 -0.58 18.24
CA GLY A 79 -14.30 -0.99 17.23
C GLY A 79 -14.44 -2.48 16.89
N PRO A 80 -13.67 -2.95 15.89
CA PRO A 80 -13.59 -4.35 15.52
C PRO A 80 -12.77 -5.16 16.54
N ASP A 81 -12.89 -6.48 16.44
CA ASP A 81 -11.99 -7.42 17.11
C ASP A 81 -10.74 -7.66 16.25
N ILE A 82 -10.92 -7.71 14.92
CA ILE A 82 -9.85 -7.99 13.94
C ILE A 82 -9.90 -6.92 12.84
N ILE A 83 -8.73 -6.50 12.39
CA ILE A 83 -8.58 -5.66 11.21
C ILE A 83 -7.67 -6.33 10.17
N VAL A 84 -7.93 -6.07 8.90
CA VAL A 84 -6.98 -6.24 7.81
C VAL A 84 -6.16 -4.96 7.69
N GLY A 85 -4.85 -5.07 7.45
CA GLY A 85 -4.03 -3.88 7.30
C GLY A 85 -2.61 -4.13 6.84
N ALA A 86 -1.92 -3.04 6.51
CA ALA A 86 -0.54 -3.05 6.10
C ALA A 86 0.42 -2.96 7.30
N HIS A 87 1.59 -3.55 7.16
CA HIS A 87 2.59 -3.61 8.23
C HIS A 87 3.16 -2.24 8.63
N ASP A 88 3.22 -1.28 7.72
CA ASP A 88 3.70 0.08 8.02
C ASP A 88 2.81 0.85 9.01
N TRP A 89 1.58 0.37 9.25
CA TRP A 89 0.70 0.92 10.28
C TRP A 89 1.12 0.53 11.70
N LEU A 90 1.94 -0.53 11.86
CA LEU A 90 2.29 -1.12 13.16
C LEU A 90 2.78 -0.08 14.16
N GLY A 91 3.75 0.73 13.74
CA GLY A 91 4.38 1.69 14.63
C GLY A 91 3.39 2.65 15.28
N GLN A 92 2.47 3.18 14.49
CA GLN A 92 1.40 4.05 14.97
C GLN A 92 0.40 3.27 15.84
N LEU A 93 -0.14 2.16 15.31
CA LEU A 93 -1.18 1.40 16.02
C LEU A 93 -0.72 0.87 17.37
N ILE A 94 0.56 0.47 17.50
CA ILE A 94 1.14 0.02 18.76
C ILE A 94 1.37 1.20 19.71
N THR A 95 1.91 2.31 19.20
CA THR A 95 2.18 3.51 20.03
C THR A 95 0.87 4.10 20.59
N ASP A 96 -0.19 4.07 19.79
CA ASP A 96 -1.52 4.54 20.18
C ASP A 96 -2.28 3.48 21.02
N GLY A 97 -1.70 2.29 21.23
CA GLY A 97 -2.30 1.21 22.01
C GLY A 97 -3.54 0.59 21.36
N LEU A 98 -3.64 0.61 20.02
CA LEU A 98 -4.83 0.19 19.27
C LEU A 98 -4.83 -1.30 18.92
N ILE A 99 -3.66 -1.92 18.83
CA ILE A 99 -3.52 -3.36 18.55
C ILE A 99 -2.69 -4.03 19.64
N GLU A 100 -2.85 -5.35 19.77
CA GLU A 100 -2.12 -6.14 20.75
C GLU A 100 -1.27 -7.25 20.11
N PRO A 101 -0.26 -7.76 20.84
CA PRO A 101 0.49 -8.92 20.38
C PRO A 101 -0.41 -10.14 20.20
N ILE A 102 -0.12 -10.92 19.17
CA ILE A 102 -0.79 -12.21 18.91
C ILE A 102 0.19 -13.37 19.11
N GLU A 103 -0.35 -14.57 19.32
CA GLU A 103 0.41 -15.81 19.33
C GLU A 103 0.18 -16.53 18.01
N LEU A 104 1.25 -16.96 17.35
CA LEU A 104 1.19 -17.78 16.15
C LEU A 104 1.19 -19.26 16.58
N ALA A 105 0.26 -20.05 16.03
CA ALA A 105 0.22 -21.48 16.28
C ALA A 105 1.43 -22.21 15.66
N ASP A 106 1.92 -21.73 14.50
CA ASP A 106 3.09 -22.27 13.82
C ASP A 106 3.84 -21.15 13.08
N GLU A 107 4.90 -20.62 13.70
CA GLU A 107 5.75 -19.59 13.08
C GLU A 107 6.47 -20.11 11.82
N SER A 108 6.78 -21.42 11.76
CA SER A 108 7.49 -22.02 10.64
C SER A 108 6.65 -22.11 9.35
N ALA A 109 5.34 -21.86 9.46
CA ALA A 109 4.43 -21.81 8.32
C ALA A 109 4.50 -20.50 7.53
N PHE A 110 5.31 -19.52 7.98
CA PHE A 110 5.37 -18.21 7.34
C PHE A 110 6.75 -17.86 6.80
N LEU A 111 6.79 -17.02 5.76
CA LEU A 111 8.01 -16.38 5.29
C LEU A 111 8.55 -15.45 6.39
N GLN A 112 9.87 -15.52 6.62
CA GLN A 112 10.51 -14.70 7.64
C GLN A 112 10.31 -13.21 7.39
N SER A 113 10.39 -12.74 6.14
CA SER A 113 10.13 -11.34 5.79
C SER A 113 8.72 -10.87 6.14
N GLY A 114 7.72 -11.76 6.03
CA GLY A 114 6.36 -11.48 6.47
C GLY A 114 6.25 -11.37 7.99
N LEU A 115 6.89 -12.28 8.72
CA LEU A 115 6.94 -12.22 10.19
C LEU A 115 7.68 -10.98 10.69
N ASP A 116 8.83 -10.66 10.08
CA ASP A 116 9.62 -9.47 10.45
C ASP A 116 8.81 -8.18 10.25
N ALA A 117 8.02 -8.12 9.17
CA ALA A 117 7.15 -6.98 8.87
C ALA A 117 6.09 -6.74 9.96
N PHE A 118 5.59 -7.81 10.61
CA PHE A 118 4.62 -7.71 11.71
C PHE A 118 5.23 -7.89 13.09
N THR A 119 6.56 -7.75 13.22
CA THR A 119 7.27 -7.85 14.49
C THR A 119 7.61 -6.48 15.07
N TRP A 120 7.29 -6.26 16.35
CA TRP A 120 7.65 -5.07 17.09
C TRP A 120 8.08 -5.42 18.51
N GLY A 121 9.27 -4.99 18.92
CA GLY A 121 9.79 -5.29 20.25
C GLY A 121 9.89 -6.79 20.57
N GLY A 122 10.16 -7.62 19.55
CA GLY A 122 10.27 -9.08 19.68
C GLY A 122 8.93 -9.81 19.85
N LYS A 123 7.81 -9.17 19.51
CA LYS A 123 6.46 -9.77 19.52
C LYS A 123 5.81 -9.63 18.17
N TYR A 124 4.97 -10.59 17.79
CA TYR A 124 4.13 -10.52 16.60
C TYR A 124 2.87 -9.74 16.89
N TYR A 125 2.47 -8.88 15.96
CA TYR A 125 1.25 -8.06 16.03
C TYR A 125 0.29 -8.34 14.89
N GLY A 126 0.61 -9.27 14.01
CA GLY A 126 -0.26 -9.65 12.90
C GLY A 126 0.10 -11.02 12.32
N ILE A 127 -0.88 -11.66 11.68
CA ILE A 127 -0.69 -12.83 10.82
C ILE A 127 -0.52 -12.33 9.39
N PRO A 128 0.69 -12.42 8.81
CA PRO A 128 0.92 -11.99 7.44
C PRO A 128 0.25 -12.96 6.46
N TYR A 129 -0.50 -12.45 5.47
CA TYR A 129 -1.06 -13.27 4.41
C TYR A 129 -0.40 -13.02 3.06
N ALA A 130 0.11 -11.80 2.81
CA ALA A 130 0.72 -11.43 1.53
C ALA A 130 1.99 -10.62 1.71
N ILE A 131 2.88 -10.77 0.72
CA ILE A 131 4.03 -9.91 0.46
C ILE A 131 3.76 -9.16 -0.83
N GLU A 132 4.16 -7.91 -0.92
CA GLU A 132 3.93 -7.12 -2.12
C GLU A 132 5.06 -6.16 -2.43
N ALA A 133 5.26 -5.93 -3.71
CA ALA A 133 6.08 -4.87 -4.25
C ALA A 133 5.49 -4.41 -5.58
N ILE A 134 5.66 -3.14 -5.90
CA ILE A 134 5.31 -2.64 -7.22
C ILE A 134 6.37 -3.01 -8.23
N GLY A 135 5.96 -3.08 -9.49
CA GLY A 135 6.83 -3.30 -10.63
C GLY A 135 6.24 -2.67 -11.88
N LEU A 136 6.74 -3.07 -13.03
CA LEU A 136 6.22 -2.66 -14.33
C LEU A 136 5.25 -3.71 -14.87
N ILE A 137 3.96 -3.38 -14.95
CA ILE A 137 3.00 -4.11 -15.78
C ILE A 137 3.05 -3.51 -17.18
N TYR A 138 3.33 -4.30 -18.20
CA TYR A 138 3.47 -3.82 -19.56
C TYR A 138 2.55 -4.54 -20.54
N ASN A 139 2.03 -3.80 -21.51
CA ASN A 139 1.21 -4.32 -22.60
C ASN A 139 2.14 -4.86 -23.71
N LYS A 140 2.14 -6.19 -23.93
CA LYS A 140 2.99 -6.86 -24.92
C LYS A 140 2.72 -6.41 -26.34
N ASP A 141 1.49 -6.02 -26.65
CA ASP A 141 1.12 -5.55 -27.98
C ASP A 141 1.73 -4.18 -28.33
N LEU A 142 2.13 -3.40 -27.31
CA LEU A 142 2.77 -2.09 -27.46
C LEU A 142 4.27 -2.11 -27.13
N ALA A 143 4.68 -2.87 -26.12
CA ALA A 143 6.04 -2.89 -25.59
C ALA A 143 6.84 -4.14 -26.01
N GLY A 144 6.24 -5.07 -26.78
CA GLY A 144 6.86 -6.34 -27.15
C GLY A 144 6.75 -7.41 -26.06
N ASP A 145 7.03 -8.66 -26.45
CA ASP A 145 6.82 -9.83 -25.59
C ASP A 145 7.66 -9.78 -24.30
N GLU A 146 8.88 -9.30 -24.36
CA GLU A 146 9.81 -9.24 -23.22
C GLU A 146 9.62 -7.96 -22.38
N GLY A 147 9.03 -6.91 -22.97
CA GLY A 147 8.88 -5.60 -22.32
C GLY A 147 10.23 -4.91 -22.05
N PRO A 148 10.24 -3.62 -21.67
CA PRO A 148 11.45 -2.85 -21.45
C PRO A 148 12.19 -3.28 -20.18
N GLU A 149 13.53 -3.41 -20.27
CA GLU A 149 14.44 -3.72 -19.16
C GLU A 149 14.99 -2.44 -18.51
N THR A 150 15.03 -1.35 -19.29
CA THR A 150 15.65 -0.09 -18.88
C THR A 150 14.71 1.08 -19.13
N PHE A 151 14.90 2.16 -18.37
CA PHE A 151 14.20 3.41 -18.66
C PHE A 151 14.66 4.03 -19.98
N GLU A 152 15.88 3.76 -20.44
CA GLU A 152 16.37 4.17 -21.75
C GLU A 152 15.52 3.55 -22.87
N GLU A 153 15.16 2.26 -22.75
CA GLU A 153 14.25 1.59 -23.69
C GLU A 153 12.82 2.17 -23.62
N LEU A 154 12.32 2.47 -22.42
CA LEU A 154 11.03 3.15 -22.24
C LEU A 154 11.02 4.55 -22.87
N ILE A 155 12.12 5.29 -22.80
CA ILE A 155 12.25 6.60 -23.41
C ILE A 155 12.18 6.50 -24.94
N GLU A 156 12.89 5.53 -25.55
CA GLU A 156 12.82 5.34 -27.00
C GLU A 156 11.41 4.91 -27.43
N LEU A 157 10.81 3.94 -26.75
CA LEU A 157 9.41 3.54 -26.98
C LEU A 157 8.44 4.74 -26.85
N GLY A 158 8.65 5.58 -25.85
CA GLY A 158 7.81 6.75 -25.62
C GLY A 158 7.91 7.80 -26.71
N LYS A 159 9.07 7.96 -27.36
CA LYS A 159 9.23 8.85 -28.52
C LYS A 159 8.39 8.37 -29.70
N GLU A 160 8.32 7.05 -29.93
CA GLU A 160 7.50 6.45 -30.98
C GLU A 160 6.01 6.57 -30.66
N LEU A 161 5.60 6.19 -29.45
CA LEU A 161 4.20 6.20 -29.00
C LEU A 161 3.60 7.60 -28.91
N ARG A 162 4.43 8.61 -28.64
CA ARG A 162 4.00 10.02 -28.59
C ARG A 162 3.47 10.51 -29.94
N GLU A 163 3.95 10.01 -31.06
CA GLU A 163 3.43 10.34 -32.38
C GLU A 163 2.00 9.84 -32.60
N GLU A 164 1.62 8.78 -31.86
CA GLU A 164 0.26 8.23 -31.83
C GLU A 164 -0.61 8.83 -30.72
N GLY A 165 -0.10 9.75 -29.92
CA GLY A 165 -0.77 10.36 -28.78
C GLY A 165 -0.83 9.46 -27.56
N LYS A 166 0.02 8.45 -27.47
CA LYS A 166 0.13 7.49 -26.36
C LYS A 166 1.32 7.79 -25.47
N TYR A 167 1.38 7.10 -24.31
CA TYR A 167 2.48 7.18 -23.34
C TYR A 167 3.24 5.84 -23.29
N ALA A 168 4.54 5.90 -23.00
CA ALA A 168 5.26 4.68 -22.65
C ALA A 168 4.91 4.21 -21.24
N LEU A 169 4.69 5.16 -20.33
CA LEU A 169 4.51 4.87 -18.90
C LEU A 169 3.39 5.71 -18.28
N VAL A 170 2.64 5.08 -17.38
CA VAL A 170 1.70 5.72 -16.46
C VAL A 170 1.93 5.19 -15.05
N MET A 171 1.57 5.98 -14.04
CA MET A 171 1.57 5.58 -12.63
C MET A 171 0.67 6.51 -11.82
N PRO A 172 0.21 6.12 -10.62
CA PRO A 172 -0.56 7.02 -9.77
C PRO A 172 0.24 8.25 -9.37
N GLN A 173 -0.36 9.44 -9.45
CA GLN A 173 0.27 10.72 -9.13
C GLN A 173 -0.76 11.72 -8.55
N PRO A 174 -0.35 12.53 -7.52
CA PRO A 174 0.89 12.42 -6.75
C PRO A 174 0.82 11.26 -5.75
N ASP A 175 1.79 10.37 -5.75
CA ASP A 175 1.82 9.23 -4.85
C ASP A 175 3.26 8.86 -4.46
N PRO A 176 3.69 9.09 -3.20
CA PRO A 176 5.02 8.77 -2.71
C PRO A 176 5.37 7.28 -2.80
N TYR A 177 4.42 6.38 -2.56
CA TYR A 177 4.65 4.94 -2.59
C TYR A 177 5.07 4.47 -4.00
N HIS A 178 4.33 4.89 -5.03
CA HIS A 178 4.64 4.54 -6.42
C HIS A 178 5.85 5.30 -6.97
N THR A 179 6.16 6.48 -6.42
CA THR A 179 7.28 7.31 -6.88
C THR A 179 8.60 6.94 -6.19
N PHE A 180 8.57 6.21 -5.06
CA PHE A 180 9.77 5.83 -4.32
C PHE A 180 10.87 5.16 -5.17
N PRO A 181 10.58 4.27 -6.14
CA PRO A 181 11.61 3.70 -7.00
C PRO A 181 12.50 4.73 -7.72
N PHE A 182 11.96 5.90 -8.09
CA PHE A 182 12.75 6.97 -8.69
C PHE A 182 13.71 7.62 -7.69
N PHE A 183 13.31 7.74 -6.43
CA PHE A 183 14.19 8.23 -5.36
C PHE A 183 15.26 7.22 -4.99
N SER A 184 14.92 5.94 -4.93
CA SER A 184 15.82 4.86 -4.51
C SER A 184 16.83 4.45 -5.56
N ILE A 185 16.54 4.67 -6.85
CA ILE A 185 17.33 4.18 -8.00
C ILE A 185 18.77 4.71 -7.98
N LEU A 186 18.98 5.91 -7.46
CA LEU A 186 20.31 6.54 -7.33
C LEU A 186 20.73 6.72 -5.86
N GLY A 187 20.11 5.96 -4.94
CA GLY A 187 20.56 5.86 -3.55
C GLY A 187 19.81 6.74 -2.55
N GLY A 188 18.59 7.21 -2.89
CA GLY A 188 17.69 7.81 -1.93
C GLY A 188 17.08 6.76 -0.99
N TYR A 189 16.69 7.18 0.20
CA TYR A 189 16.02 6.37 1.23
C TYR A 189 15.09 7.25 2.06
N VAL A 190 14.16 6.63 2.80
CA VAL A 190 13.31 7.41 3.70
C VAL A 190 14.06 7.74 4.97
N PHE A 191 14.44 6.72 5.74
CA PHE A 191 15.22 6.87 6.97
C PHE A 191 16.52 6.09 6.87
N GLY A 192 17.62 6.69 7.31
CA GLY A 192 18.92 6.04 7.45
C GLY A 192 18.96 5.13 8.66
N LEU A 193 20.08 4.42 8.81
CA LEU A 193 20.34 3.55 9.95
C LEU A 193 21.38 4.19 10.85
N ASP A 194 21.16 4.13 12.15
CA ASP A 194 22.15 4.51 13.14
C ASP A 194 23.31 3.47 13.24
N ALA A 195 24.24 3.69 14.18
CA ALA A 195 25.40 2.82 14.37
C ALA A 195 25.03 1.39 14.85
N ASP A 196 23.84 1.21 15.40
CA ASP A 196 23.30 -0.06 15.88
C ASP A 196 22.41 -0.75 14.82
N GLY A 197 22.23 -0.13 13.64
CA GLY A 197 21.42 -0.64 12.54
C GLY A 197 19.91 -0.39 12.73
N VAL A 198 19.55 0.55 13.59
CA VAL A 198 18.15 0.96 13.83
C VAL A 198 17.84 2.18 12.97
N LEU A 199 16.60 2.27 12.49
CA LEU A 199 16.14 3.43 11.71
C LEU A 199 16.27 4.72 12.54
N ASP A 200 17.01 5.69 12.01
CA ASP A 200 17.11 7.05 12.58
C ASP A 200 16.03 7.94 11.93
N PRO A 201 14.95 8.31 12.65
CA PRO A 201 13.87 9.11 12.10
C PRO A 201 14.29 10.55 11.73
N LEU A 202 15.48 10.98 12.16
CA LEU A 202 16.00 12.32 11.82
C LEU A 202 17.00 12.29 10.66
N ASP A 203 17.45 11.13 10.22
CA ASP A 203 18.24 10.94 8.99
C ASP A 203 17.32 10.64 7.81
N VAL A 204 16.75 11.71 7.22
CA VAL A 204 15.80 11.62 6.10
C VAL A 204 16.54 11.78 4.78
N GLY A 205 16.70 10.69 4.05
CA GLY A 205 17.48 10.62 2.79
C GLY A 205 16.72 10.95 1.51
N LEU A 206 15.49 11.48 1.60
CA LEU A 206 14.68 11.87 0.44
C LEU A 206 15.20 13.10 -0.31
N ALA A 207 16.14 13.85 0.28
CA ALA A 207 16.78 15.01 -0.33
C ALA A 207 18.30 14.85 -0.45
N ASN A 208 18.86 13.63 -0.32
CA ASN A 208 20.24 13.41 -0.66
C ASN A 208 20.47 13.59 -2.18
N ASP A 209 21.72 13.74 -2.62
CA ASP A 209 21.99 14.06 -4.03
C ASP A 209 21.44 12.98 -4.99
N GLY A 210 21.50 11.70 -4.64
CA GLY A 210 20.96 10.62 -5.46
C GLY A 210 19.42 10.64 -5.54
N ALA A 211 18.73 10.90 -4.42
CA ALA A 211 17.28 11.07 -4.40
C ALA A 211 16.81 12.25 -5.26
N VAL A 212 17.54 13.37 -5.18
CA VAL A 212 17.26 14.56 -6.01
C VAL A 212 17.48 14.26 -7.48
N GLU A 213 18.60 13.62 -7.86
CA GLU A 213 18.86 13.24 -9.26
C GLU A 213 17.78 12.28 -9.78
N GLY A 214 17.32 11.33 -8.97
CA GLY A 214 16.21 10.45 -9.32
C GLY A 214 14.86 11.19 -9.47
N PHE A 215 14.62 12.23 -8.67
CA PHE A 215 13.43 13.07 -8.79
C PHE A 215 13.50 14.01 -10.00
N GLU A 216 14.70 14.52 -10.35
CA GLU A 216 14.94 15.26 -11.59
C GLU A 216 14.74 14.35 -12.82
N PHE A 217 15.12 13.08 -12.73
CA PHE A 217 14.82 12.08 -13.76
C PHE A 217 13.32 11.83 -13.91
N PHE A 218 12.57 11.74 -12.80
CA PHE A 218 11.11 11.64 -12.84
C PHE A 218 10.48 12.86 -13.54
N GLU A 219 10.90 14.09 -13.22
CA GLU A 219 10.47 15.32 -13.89
C GLU A 219 10.77 15.27 -15.40
N TYR A 220 11.99 14.84 -15.77
CA TYR A 220 12.39 14.67 -17.18
C TYR A 220 11.41 13.75 -17.95
N LEU A 221 11.00 12.62 -17.36
CA LEU A 221 10.04 11.71 -18.00
C LEU A 221 8.67 12.35 -18.21
N LEU A 222 8.23 13.21 -17.27
CA LEU A 222 7.00 13.99 -17.39
C LEU A 222 7.09 15.04 -18.52
N ASP A 223 8.19 15.78 -18.57
CA ASP A 223 8.42 16.86 -19.55
C ASP A 223 8.53 16.33 -20.97
N GLU A 224 9.21 15.20 -21.15
CA GLU A 224 9.33 14.51 -22.43
C GLU A 224 8.06 13.72 -22.81
N ARG A 225 7.04 13.70 -21.94
CA ARG A 225 5.78 12.95 -22.13
C ARG A 225 6.00 11.43 -22.33
N ILE A 226 7.05 10.90 -21.76
CA ILE A 226 7.28 9.45 -21.63
C ILE A 226 6.33 8.91 -20.57
N LEU A 227 6.28 9.59 -19.42
CA LEU A 227 5.35 9.38 -18.33
C LEU A 227 4.18 10.38 -18.42
N ALA A 228 2.95 9.90 -18.31
CA ALA A 228 1.78 10.77 -18.24
C ALA A 228 1.79 11.57 -16.94
N ARG A 229 1.39 12.84 -17.02
CA ARG A 229 1.39 13.79 -15.90
C ARG A 229 0.04 13.81 -15.18
N ALA A 230 0.07 13.89 -13.85
CA ALA A 230 -1.12 14.07 -13.01
C ALA A 230 -2.21 13.00 -13.24
N THR A 231 -1.84 11.74 -13.15
CA THR A 231 -2.71 10.60 -13.37
C THR A 231 -3.15 9.96 -12.04
N PRO A 232 -4.36 10.26 -11.51
CA PRO A 232 -4.96 9.46 -10.44
C PRO A 232 -5.06 7.97 -10.83
N TYR A 233 -5.17 7.07 -9.86
CA TYR A 233 -5.18 5.62 -10.07
C TYR A 233 -6.18 5.17 -11.16
N ASP A 234 -7.43 5.64 -11.11
CA ASP A 234 -8.47 5.28 -12.09
C ASP A 234 -8.11 5.76 -13.50
N THR A 235 -7.47 6.93 -13.62
CA THR A 235 -7.00 7.46 -14.90
C THR A 235 -5.84 6.63 -15.44
N MET A 236 -4.88 6.24 -14.60
CA MET A 236 -3.79 5.32 -14.94
C MET A 236 -4.35 4.01 -15.50
N MET A 237 -5.25 3.37 -14.75
CA MET A 237 -5.90 2.13 -15.17
C MET A 237 -6.62 2.27 -16.50
N SER A 238 -7.40 3.35 -16.68
CA SER A 238 -8.11 3.62 -17.93
C SER A 238 -7.16 3.82 -19.12
N LEU A 239 -6.06 4.53 -18.95
CA LEU A 239 -5.08 4.73 -20.03
C LEU A 239 -4.45 3.40 -20.44
N PHE A 240 -4.07 2.56 -19.50
CA PHE A 240 -3.47 1.27 -19.78
C PHE A 240 -4.47 0.30 -20.43
N GLN A 241 -5.67 0.14 -19.87
CA GLN A 241 -6.71 -0.76 -20.39
C GLN A 241 -7.19 -0.40 -21.79
N ASN A 242 -7.17 0.88 -22.15
CA ASN A 242 -7.54 1.33 -23.50
C ASN A 242 -6.39 1.33 -24.51
N GLY A 243 -5.19 0.82 -24.14
CA GLY A 243 -4.02 0.78 -25.01
C GLY A 243 -3.42 2.16 -25.31
N ASN A 244 -3.63 3.14 -24.42
CA ASN A 244 -3.07 4.48 -24.49
C ASN A 244 -1.77 4.63 -23.68
N ALA A 245 -1.36 3.57 -22.97
CA ALA A 245 -0.08 3.46 -22.30
C ALA A 245 0.51 2.08 -22.52
N ALA A 246 1.83 2.00 -22.77
CA ALA A 246 2.52 0.75 -22.98
C ALA A 246 2.88 0.04 -21.67
N GLY A 247 3.06 0.78 -20.60
CA GLY A 247 3.37 0.24 -19.28
C GLY A 247 2.75 1.07 -18.16
N MET A 248 2.57 0.42 -17.01
CA MET A 248 2.21 1.11 -15.77
C MET A 248 3.04 0.59 -14.60
N ILE A 249 3.52 1.50 -13.75
CA ILE A 249 4.15 1.15 -12.48
C ILE A 249 3.05 1.07 -11.42
N THR A 250 2.80 -0.14 -10.95
CA THR A 250 1.83 -0.41 -9.86
C THR A 250 2.06 -1.81 -9.29
N GLY A 251 1.23 -2.24 -8.35
CA GLY A 251 1.38 -3.53 -7.68
C GLY A 251 0.38 -4.60 -8.12
N PRO A 252 0.43 -5.77 -7.46
CA PRO A 252 -0.36 -6.95 -7.82
C PRO A 252 -1.88 -6.73 -7.72
N TRP A 253 -2.35 -5.77 -6.95
CA TRP A 253 -3.77 -5.39 -6.86
C TRP A 253 -4.39 -4.99 -8.20
N ALA A 254 -3.59 -4.63 -9.20
CA ALA A 254 -4.07 -4.30 -10.54
C ALA A 254 -4.31 -5.52 -11.45
N PHE A 255 -3.79 -6.71 -11.09
CA PHE A 255 -3.85 -7.88 -11.98
C PHE A 255 -5.28 -8.32 -12.29
N GLY A 256 -6.18 -8.29 -11.30
CA GLY A 256 -7.58 -8.63 -11.50
C GLY A 256 -8.24 -7.81 -12.60
N ASP A 257 -8.05 -6.51 -12.56
CA ASP A 257 -8.62 -5.56 -13.54
C ASP A 257 -7.97 -5.69 -14.91
N VAL A 258 -6.64 -5.89 -14.97
CA VAL A 258 -5.90 -6.07 -16.23
C VAL A 258 -6.32 -7.37 -16.92
N ARG A 259 -6.44 -8.46 -16.17
CA ARG A 259 -6.90 -9.77 -16.67
C ARG A 259 -8.34 -9.68 -17.18
N SER A 260 -9.21 -9.00 -16.43
CA SER A 260 -10.62 -8.80 -16.79
C SER A 260 -10.79 -7.95 -18.06
N ALA A 261 -9.89 -7.01 -18.31
CA ALA A 261 -9.84 -6.21 -19.53
C ALA A 261 -9.31 -6.99 -20.75
N GLY A 262 -8.77 -8.21 -20.55
CA GLY A 262 -8.26 -9.05 -21.62
C GLY A 262 -6.95 -8.53 -22.23
N ILE A 263 -6.17 -7.76 -21.51
CA ILE A 263 -4.88 -7.23 -21.96
C ILE A 263 -3.85 -8.37 -22.03
N ASN A 264 -3.11 -8.45 -23.14
CA ASN A 264 -1.94 -9.28 -23.27
C ASN A 264 -0.76 -8.60 -22.58
N TYR A 265 -0.52 -8.94 -21.31
CA TYR A 265 0.45 -8.22 -20.48
C TYR A 265 1.58 -9.13 -19.97
N GLY A 266 2.61 -8.50 -19.45
CA GLY A 266 3.61 -9.13 -18.60
C GLY A 266 3.89 -8.25 -17.38
N PHE A 267 4.52 -8.83 -16.37
CA PHE A 267 5.00 -8.13 -15.18
C PHE A 267 6.51 -8.36 -15.01
N LYS A 268 7.22 -7.32 -14.60
CA LYS A 268 8.63 -7.38 -14.22
C LYS A 268 8.98 -6.33 -13.17
N GLN A 269 10.17 -6.44 -12.61
CA GLN A 269 10.69 -5.42 -11.70
C GLN A 269 10.77 -4.03 -12.36
N ILE A 270 10.91 -2.99 -11.54
CA ILE A 270 11.10 -1.62 -12.03
C ILE A 270 12.32 -1.58 -12.97
N PRO A 271 12.19 -1.00 -14.19
CA PRO A 271 13.30 -0.88 -15.13
C PRO A 271 14.51 -0.20 -14.52
N SER A 272 15.70 -0.60 -14.97
CA SER A 272 16.94 0.04 -14.54
C SER A 272 17.16 1.41 -15.22
N TYR A 273 17.86 2.29 -14.53
CA TYR A 273 18.38 3.57 -15.06
C TYR A 273 19.85 3.70 -14.72
N GLN A 274 20.69 4.03 -15.70
CA GLN A 274 22.15 4.08 -15.54
C GLN A 274 22.73 2.78 -14.92
N GLY A 275 22.11 1.62 -15.22
CA GLY A 275 22.51 0.32 -14.70
C GLY A 275 22.15 0.05 -13.24
N GLN A 276 21.34 0.90 -12.61
CA GLN A 276 20.79 0.71 -11.25
C GLN A 276 19.30 0.41 -11.35
N TYR A 277 18.80 -0.51 -10.52
CA TYR A 277 17.37 -0.81 -10.42
C TYR A 277 16.67 0.11 -9.44
N GLY A 278 15.49 0.57 -9.81
CA GLY A 278 14.59 1.27 -8.88
C GLY A 278 14.06 0.28 -7.84
N ARG A 279 14.39 0.51 -6.57
CA ARG A 279 14.01 -0.38 -5.48
C ARG A 279 12.66 0.05 -4.91
N PRO A 280 11.58 -0.74 -5.09
CA PRO A 280 10.28 -0.42 -4.52
C PRO A 280 10.27 -0.60 -3.00
N PHE A 281 9.21 -0.11 -2.35
CA PHE A 281 8.93 -0.59 -1.00
C PHE A 281 8.55 -2.07 -1.03
N LEU A 282 9.13 -2.83 -0.11
CA LEU A 282 8.65 -4.15 0.25
C LEU A 282 7.53 -3.97 1.27
N GLY A 283 6.33 -4.38 0.90
CA GLY A 283 5.13 -4.34 1.72
C GLY A 283 4.73 -5.72 2.23
N ALA A 284 3.98 -5.76 3.33
CA ALA A 284 3.29 -6.94 3.79
C ALA A 284 1.90 -6.58 4.28
N GLN A 285 0.95 -7.46 4.01
CA GLN A 285 -0.44 -7.33 4.43
C GLN A 285 -0.75 -8.42 5.45
N GLY A 286 -1.54 -8.11 6.46
CA GLY A 286 -1.84 -9.06 7.53
C GLY A 286 -3.13 -8.75 8.27
N PHE A 287 -3.46 -9.66 9.20
CA PHE A 287 -4.59 -9.54 10.10
C PHE A 287 -4.08 -9.22 11.49
N MET A 288 -4.62 -8.18 12.11
CA MET A 288 -4.22 -7.69 13.44
C MET A 288 -5.40 -7.73 14.41
N VAL A 289 -5.14 -7.90 15.70
CA VAL A 289 -6.16 -7.95 16.76
C VAL A 289 -6.19 -6.61 17.49
N SER A 290 -7.39 -6.05 17.64
CA SER A 290 -7.61 -4.82 18.39
C SER A 290 -7.34 -5.03 19.89
N SER A 291 -6.61 -4.12 20.50
CA SER A 291 -6.38 -4.13 21.97
C SER A 291 -7.67 -3.87 22.77
N PHE A 292 -8.66 -3.25 22.14
CA PHE A 292 -9.98 -2.93 22.73
C PHE A 292 -10.99 -4.08 22.56
N SER A 293 -10.63 -5.15 21.83
CA SER A 293 -11.49 -6.32 21.70
C SER A 293 -11.79 -6.96 23.07
N GLU A 294 -13.03 -7.29 23.34
CA GLU A 294 -13.44 -8.14 24.46
C GLU A 294 -13.39 -9.64 24.10
N ASN A 295 -13.15 -9.95 22.80
CA ASN A 295 -13.18 -11.31 22.24
C ASN A 295 -11.78 -11.80 21.77
N LYS A 296 -10.70 -11.31 22.38
CA LYS A 296 -9.29 -11.55 21.97
C LYS A 296 -8.95 -13.01 21.75
N MET A 297 -9.42 -13.89 22.65
CA MET A 297 -9.20 -15.34 22.53
C MET A 297 -9.88 -15.91 21.28
N LEU A 298 -11.10 -15.46 20.99
CA LEU A 298 -11.85 -15.87 19.80
C LEU A 298 -11.23 -15.32 18.53
N ALA A 299 -10.72 -14.08 18.57
CA ALA A 299 -9.99 -13.46 17.46
C ALA A 299 -8.71 -14.24 17.12
N ASN A 300 -7.91 -14.57 18.12
CA ASN A 300 -6.71 -15.40 17.94
C ASN A 300 -7.04 -16.80 17.42
N LEU A 301 -8.10 -17.45 17.94
CA LEU A 301 -8.58 -18.75 17.48
C LEU A 301 -8.99 -18.69 15.99
N PHE A 302 -9.82 -17.70 15.63
CA PHE A 302 -10.27 -17.50 14.25
C PHE A 302 -9.08 -17.30 13.30
N LEU A 303 -8.12 -16.45 13.66
CA LEU A 303 -6.95 -16.16 12.84
C LEU A 303 -6.04 -17.38 12.66
N ASN A 304 -5.76 -18.14 13.74
CA ASN A 304 -4.83 -19.27 13.67
C ASN A 304 -5.45 -20.52 13.05
N GLU A 305 -6.72 -20.82 13.31
CA GLU A 305 -7.31 -22.08 12.88
C GLU A 305 -8.11 -21.98 11.58
N PHE A 306 -8.58 -20.77 11.22
CA PHE A 306 -9.41 -20.58 10.04
C PHE A 306 -8.79 -19.69 8.98
N VAL A 307 -8.07 -18.64 9.38
CA VAL A 307 -7.40 -17.73 8.41
C VAL A 307 -6.03 -18.27 8.02
N ALA A 308 -5.18 -18.67 8.97
CA ALA A 308 -3.85 -19.19 8.70
C ALA A 308 -3.90 -20.66 8.22
N THR A 309 -4.69 -20.94 7.18
CA THR A 309 -4.82 -22.24 6.55
C THR A 309 -4.48 -22.17 5.08
N LYS A 310 -4.06 -23.30 4.50
CA LYS A 310 -3.74 -23.37 3.08
C LYS A 310 -4.93 -22.96 2.21
N ASP A 311 -6.11 -23.47 2.53
CA ASP A 311 -7.32 -23.29 1.72
C ASP A 311 -7.77 -21.82 1.77
N THR A 312 -7.74 -21.19 2.95
CA THR A 312 -8.08 -19.76 3.09
C THR A 312 -7.06 -18.87 2.37
N MET A 313 -5.76 -19.16 2.49
CA MET A 313 -4.73 -18.36 1.81
C MET A 313 -4.80 -18.51 0.28
N LEU A 314 -5.17 -19.67 -0.23
CA LEU A 314 -5.45 -19.86 -1.67
C LEU A 314 -6.71 -19.09 -2.09
N ALA A 315 -7.77 -19.10 -1.29
CA ALA A 315 -8.98 -18.35 -1.59
C ALA A 315 -8.74 -16.82 -1.56
N ILE A 316 -7.89 -16.33 -0.63
CA ILE A 316 -7.46 -14.90 -0.63
C ILE A 316 -6.70 -14.59 -1.92
N TYR A 317 -5.77 -15.45 -2.34
CA TYR A 317 -5.04 -15.28 -3.60
C TYR A 317 -5.96 -15.28 -4.83
N GLU A 318 -6.97 -16.14 -4.87
CA GLU A 318 -7.94 -16.18 -5.97
C GLU A 318 -8.76 -14.87 -6.07
N GLY A 319 -9.09 -14.28 -4.94
CA GLY A 319 -9.83 -13.00 -4.87
C GLY A 319 -8.97 -11.77 -5.13
N ASP A 320 -7.72 -11.79 -4.66
CA ASP A 320 -6.77 -10.68 -4.77
C ASP A 320 -5.35 -11.25 -4.97
N PRO A 321 -4.93 -11.48 -6.23
CA PRO A 321 -3.68 -12.16 -6.56
C PRO A 321 -2.45 -11.42 -6.03
N ARG A 322 -1.86 -11.94 -4.93
CA ARG A 322 -0.60 -11.48 -4.31
C ARG A 322 0.26 -12.67 -3.91
N PRO A 323 1.59 -12.55 -3.94
CA PRO A 323 2.46 -13.55 -3.34
C PRO A 323 2.10 -13.76 -1.88
N THR A 324 1.95 -15.01 -1.48
CA THR A 324 1.58 -15.33 -0.10
C THR A 324 2.77 -15.28 0.84
N ALA A 325 2.53 -14.81 2.07
CA ALA A 325 3.47 -14.97 3.17
C ALA A 325 3.37 -16.36 3.84
N PHE A 326 2.37 -17.19 3.48
CA PHE A 326 2.08 -18.47 4.10
C PHE A 326 2.65 -19.63 3.26
N LEU A 327 3.74 -20.23 3.73
CA LEU A 327 4.53 -21.24 3.01
C LEU A 327 3.72 -22.45 2.48
N PRO A 328 2.72 -22.99 3.23
CA PRO A 328 1.94 -24.12 2.71
C PRO A 328 1.12 -23.84 1.44
N ALA A 329 0.87 -22.57 1.11
CA ALA A 329 0.19 -22.15 -0.11
C ALA A 329 1.18 -21.69 -1.22
N ALA A 330 2.43 -21.37 -0.85
CA ALA A 330 3.40 -20.74 -1.73
C ALA A 330 3.72 -21.53 -3.00
N ASP A 331 3.85 -22.85 -2.92
CA ASP A 331 4.19 -23.68 -4.08
C ASP A 331 3.14 -23.56 -5.20
N ILE A 332 1.84 -23.47 -4.83
CA ILE A 332 0.75 -23.33 -5.81
C ILE A 332 0.72 -21.91 -6.36
N ILE A 333 0.80 -20.90 -5.48
CA ILE A 333 0.71 -19.48 -5.88
C ILE A 333 1.90 -19.10 -6.77
N ASN A 334 3.08 -19.63 -6.50
CA ASN A 334 4.29 -19.38 -7.30
C ASN A 334 4.29 -20.10 -8.68
N GLU A 335 3.29 -20.92 -9.00
CA GLU A 335 3.08 -21.38 -10.38
C GLU A 335 2.62 -20.24 -11.30
N ASP A 336 1.95 -19.22 -10.75
CA ASP A 336 1.59 -18.00 -11.48
C ASP A 336 2.85 -17.17 -11.80
N PRO A 337 3.14 -16.88 -13.08
CA PRO A 337 4.31 -16.08 -13.46
C PRO A 337 4.26 -14.64 -12.92
N ASP A 338 3.07 -14.06 -12.73
CA ASP A 338 2.91 -12.73 -12.18
C ASP A 338 3.39 -12.71 -10.73
N MET A 339 3.04 -13.75 -9.95
CA MET A 339 3.48 -13.87 -8.55
C MET A 339 5.00 -14.01 -8.44
N ARG A 340 5.63 -14.75 -9.34
CA ARG A 340 7.10 -14.83 -9.40
C ARG A 340 7.71 -13.47 -9.70
N GLY A 341 7.17 -12.73 -10.68
CA GLY A 341 7.65 -11.40 -11.02
C GLY A 341 7.53 -10.42 -9.84
N VAL A 342 6.41 -10.46 -9.09
CA VAL A 342 6.25 -9.64 -7.87
C VAL A 342 7.29 -10.02 -6.80
N MET A 343 7.55 -11.33 -6.60
CA MET A 343 8.58 -11.79 -5.66
C MET A 343 10.00 -11.39 -6.09
N GLU A 344 10.30 -11.37 -7.40
CA GLU A 344 11.57 -10.87 -7.93
C GLU A 344 11.72 -9.36 -7.64
N SER A 345 10.66 -8.58 -7.86
CA SER A 345 10.64 -7.15 -7.49
C SER A 345 10.79 -6.93 -5.99
N ALA A 346 10.11 -7.75 -5.17
CA ALA A 346 10.16 -7.70 -3.72
C ALA A 346 11.56 -8.04 -3.17
N ALA A 347 12.29 -8.95 -3.82
CA ALA A 347 13.65 -9.34 -3.41
C ALA A 347 14.64 -8.18 -3.48
N GLU A 348 14.44 -7.25 -4.42
CA GLU A 348 15.22 -6.02 -4.54
C GLU A 348 14.65 -4.87 -3.69
N GLY A 349 13.46 -5.06 -3.11
CA GLY A 349 12.72 -4.04 -2.37
C GLY A 349 13.41 -3.57 -1.10
N ILE A 350 13.01 -2.39 -0.64
CA ILE A 350 13.42 -1.83 0.66
C ILE A 350 12.24 -2.00 1.61
N PRO A 351 12.40 -2.68 2.76
CA PRO A 351 11.34 -2.75 3.75
C PRO A 351 10.78 -1.36 4.05
N MET A 352 9.47 -1.19 3.89
CA MET A 352 8.83 0.09 4.18
C MET A 352 8.90 0.35 5.68
N PRO A 353 9.37 1.53 6.12
CA PRO A 353 9.54 1.82 7.54
C PRO A 353 8.21 1.72 8.30
N ALA A 354 8.15 0.86 9.31
CA ALA A 354 6.97 0.68 10.17
C ALA A 354 7.02 1.51 11.46
N ILE A 355 7.93 2.48 11.56
CA ILE A 355 8.05 3.36 12.73
C ILE A 355 7.03 4.51 12.69
N PRO A 356 6.55 5.03 13.85
CA PRO A 356 5.54 6.10 13.87
C PRO A 356 5.94 7.37 13.12
N ALA A 357 7.25 7.65 13.01
CA ALA A 357 7.78 8.77 12.26
C ALA A 357 7.40 8.76 10.76
N MET A 358 7.07 7.58 10.21
CA MET A 358 6.66 7.44 8.80
C MET A 358 5.39 8.24 8.48
N ASN A 359 4.50 8.46 9.46
CA ASN A 359 3.31 9.29 9.26
C ASN A 359 3.62 10.74 8.88
N ALA A 360 4.76 11.29 9.35
CA ALA A 360 5.18 12.64 8.99
C ALA A 360 5.68 12.75 7.55
N VAL A 361 6.01 11.62 6.92
CA VAL A 361 6.65 11.58 5.59
C VAL A 361 5.62 11.73 4.48
N TRP A 362 4.53 11.01 4.55
CA TRP A 362 3.60 10.83 3.42
C TRP A 362 3.06 12.13 2.85
N THR A 363 2.47 12.99 3.68
CA THR A 363 1.84 14.24 3.24
C THR A 363 2.87 15.22 2.69
N ALA A 364 3.95 15.46 3.42
CA ALA A 364 4.96 16.41 3.00
C ALA A 364 5.66 15.99 1.68
N TRP A 365 5.87 14.70 1.50
CA TRP A 365 6.42 14.17 0.26
C TRP A 365 5.42 14.24 -0.90
N SER A 366 4.15 13.89 -0.66
CA SER A 366 3.08 14.04 -1.66
C SER A 366 2.95 15.50 -2.13
N ASP A 367 2.99 16.48 -1.21
CA ASP A 367 2.94 17.90 -1.53
C ASP A 367 4.14 18.32 -2.41
N ALA A 368 5.34 17.79 -2.14
CA ALA A 368 6.52 18.06 -2.97
C ALA A 368 6.37 17.47 -4.39
N LEU A 369 5.83 16.26 -4.50
CA LEU A 369 5.51 15.64 -5.80
C LEU A 369 4.48 16.50 -6.56
N GLU A 370 3.42 16.95 -5.90
CA GLU A 370 2.38 17.78 -6.50
C GLU A 370 2.94 19.09 -7.06
N LEU A 371 3.85 19.75 -6.32
CA LEU A 371 4.50 20.99 -6.78
C LEU A 371 5.29 20.76 -8.07
N VAL A 372 6.02 19.66 -8.20
CA VAL A 372 6.81 19.34 -9.39
C VAL A 372 5.89 18.91 -10.55
N ILE A 373 4.93 18.03 -10.29
CA ILE A 373 3.96 17.56 -11.27
C ILE A 373 3.20 18.75 -11.89
N ASN A 374 2.85 19.76 -11.10
CA ASN A 374 2.15 20.97 -11.53
C ASN A 374 3.08 22.09 -12.03
N GLU A 375 4.39 21.83 -12.21
CA GLU A 375 5.39 22.80 -12.70
C GLU A 375 5.49 24.07 -11.80
N GLN A 376 5.19 23.93 -10.49
CA GLN A 376 5.23 25.04 -9.53
C GLN A 376 6.56 25.15 -8.80
N SER A 377 7.37 24.09 -8.80
CA SER A 377 8.70 24.06 -8.21
C SER A 377 9.59 23.07 -8.96
N ALA A 378 10.89 23.34 -8.99
CA ALA A 378 11.87 22.33 -9.40
C ALA A 378 12.01 21.23 -8.33
N PRO A 379 12.46 19.99 -8.68
CA PRO A 379 12.59 18.87 -7.76
C PRO A 379 13.38 19.16 -6.48
N ARG A 380 14.59 19.68 -6.60
CA ARG A 380 15.46 19.93 -5.44
C ARG A 380 14.83 20.82 -4.39
N PRO A 381 14.38 22.07 -4.66
CA PRO A 381 13.77 22.90 -3.62
C PRO A 381 12.46 22.33 -3.08
N ALA A 382 11.67 21.59 -3.89
CA ALA A 382 10.45 20.96 -3.44
C ALA A 382 10.74 19.91 -2.38
N ILE A 383 11.66 18.98 -2.65
CA ILE A 383 11.95 17.87 -1.73
C ILE A 383 12.78 18.32 -0.52
N GLU A 384 13.69 19.28 -0.67
CA GLU A 384 14.43 19.84 0.47
C GLU A 384 13.49 20.51 1.48
N ASN A 385 12.48 21.25 1.01
CA ASN A 385 11.46 21.84 1.87
C ASN A 385 10.60 20.76 2.55
N ALA A 386 10.21 19.71 1.82
CA ALA A 386 9.46 18.60 2.38
C ALA A 386 10.26 17.89 3.48
N VAL A 387 11.54 17.60 3.26
CA VAL A 387 12.41 16.97 4.27
C VAL A 387 12.55 17.84 5.52
N GLN A 388 12.69 19.15 5.37
CA GLN A 388 12.71 20.07 6.53
C GLN A 388 11.39 19.99 7.32
N LEU A 389 10.24 19.97 6.64
CA LEU A 389 8.94 19.84 7.29
C LEU A 389 8.78 18.47 7.98
N ILE A 390 9.21 17.38 7.33
CA ILE A 390 9.21 16.03 7.92
C ILE A 390 10.00 16.01 9.22
N ILE A 391 11.27 16.46 9.19
CA ILE A 391 12.15 16.49 10.37
C ILE A 391 11.55 17.36 11.49
N GLN A 392 10.95 18.52 11.15
CA GLN A 392 10.30 19.37 12.13
C GLN A 392 9.09 18.68 12.77
N THR A 393 8.24 18.06 11.97
CA THR A 393 7.05 17.32 12.45
C THR A 393 7.43 16.17 13.36
N ILE A 394 8.49 15.42 13.02
CA ILE A 394 9.02 14.33 13.85
C ILE A 394 9.49 14.86 15.20
N LYS A 395 10.29 15.94 15.22
CA LYS A 395 10.75 16.56 16.46
C LYS A 395 9.60 17.08 17.33
N ASP A 396 8.58 17.66 16.71
CA ASP A 396 7.41 18.18 17.44
C ASP A 396 6.55 17.05 18.02
N SER A 397 6.64 15.84 17.47
CA SER A 397 6.00 14.61 17.98
C SER A 397 6.74 13.95 19.14
N GLY A 398 7.92 14.48 19.53
CA GLY A 398 8.66 14.02 20.71
C GLY A 398 9.75 12.99 20.46
N TYR A 399 10.20 12.85 19.20
CA TYR A 399 11.39 12.07 18.81
C TYR A 399 12.68 12.87 19.00
#